data_9ebc957f39c1eb10bad8b3f900e5ada2
#
_entry.id   9ebc957f39c1eb10bad8b3f900e5ada2
#
_cell.length_a   1.000
_cell.length_b   1.000
_cell.length_c   1.000
_cell.angle_alpha   90.00
_cell.angle_beta   90.00
_cell.angle_gamma   90.00
#
_symmetry.space_group_name_H-M   'P 1'
#
loop_
_entity.id
_entity.type
_entity.pdbx_description
1 polymer ?
#
loop_
_entity_poly.entity_id
_entity_poly.type
_entity_poly.pdbx_seq_one_letter_code
_entity_poly.pdbx_strand_id
1 'polypeptide(L)'
;MADSPIVHWFPGHMAKATRMITEYIKKVDVVIELLDARIPRSSANPVILELVGQKPHIVLLNKVDLADPKATKEWTEFFTKQGITVLAIDSKSGKGNKKLVSTVERLSKPIIDRWVAKGIRSRSIRTIILGIPNVGKSTLINSLAGSAATRTANKAGHTRGQQWVKIGKNMELLDTPGVLWPKLEDQRAAARLAMTGAISDDVYDLEHVIKQLLNHLLTNTPNILVERYKLKEEEMADVDTILESIGRRRGCLVSGGVVDLDKARRIILQDYRNTKLGTITLDQVDEEPYYPEDGEEIHNG
;
A
#
# COMPACT_ATOMS: atom_id res chain seq x y z
N MET A 1 -11.55 -14.23 26.26
CA MET A 1 -11.82 -12.81 25.98
C MET A 1 -11.78 -12.69 24.47
N ALA A 2 -12.91 -12.33 23.84
CA ALA A 2 -12.96 -12.13 22.40
C ALA A 2 -11.96 -11.02 22.05
N ASP A 3 -11.01 -11.31 21.16
CA ASP A 3 -10.06 -10.33 20.70
C ASP A 3 -10.83 -9.23 19.94
N SER A 4 -10.80 -8.02 20.49
CA SER A 4 -11.32 -6.85 19.78
C SER A 4 -10.63 -6.73 18.42
N PRO A 5 -11.34 -6.36 17.35
CA PRO A 5 -10.73 -6.26 16.03
C PRO A 5 -9.53 -5.31 16.08
N ILE A 6 -8.41 -5.69 15.46
CA ILE A 6 -7.15 -4.92 15.44
C ILE A 6 -7.38 -3.50 14.90
N VAL A 7 -8.35 -3.35 14.00
CA VAL A 7 -8.69 -2.08 13.36
C VAL A 7 -10.19 -1.86 13.45
N HIS A 8 -10.59 -0.77 14.08
CA HIS A 8 -11.99 -0.33 14.14
C HIS A 8 -12.37 0.39 12.83
N TRP A 9 -13.17 -0.28 12.01
CA TRP A 9 -13.54 0.21 10.68
C TRP A 9 -15.04 0.52 10.59
N PHE A 10 -15.39 1.62 9.90
CA PHE A 10 -16.79 2.07 9.78
C PHE A 10 -17.41 1.71 8.41
N PRO A 11 -18.41 0.82 8.36
CA PRO A 11 -19.01 0.32 7.10
C PRO A 11 -19.59 1.39 6.17
N GLY A 12 -20.10 2.50 6.72
CA GLY A 12 -20.78 3.53 5.93
C GLY A 12 -19.88 4.30 4.94
N HIS A 13 -18.61 4.50 5.27
CA HIS A 13 -17.66 5.19 4.38
C HIS A 13 -17.30 4.37 3.14
N MET A 14 -17.50 3.13 3.15
CA MET A 14 -17.07 2.08 2.26
C MET A 14 -18.03 1.86 1.08
N ALA A 15 -19.33 1.82 1.33
CA ALA A 15 -20.34 1.80 0.27
C ALA A 15 -20.24 3.08 -0.58
N LYS A 16 -19.92 4.22 0.06
CA LYS A 16 -19.66 5.49 -0.63
C LYS A 16 -18.40 5.41 -1.49
N ALA A 17 -17.33 4.80 -0.97
CA ALA A 17 -16.05 4.63 -1.67
C ALA A 17 -16.20 3.73 -2.90
N THR A 18 -16.85 2.59 -2.79
CA THR A 18 -17.10 1.67 -3.91
C THR A 18 -17.95 2.33 -5.00
N ARG A 19 -19.03 3.04 -4.63
CA ARG A 19 -19.84 3.79 -5.60
C ARG A 19 -19.01 4.85 -6.33
N MET A 20 -18.16 5.57 -5.60
CA MET A 20 -17.28 6.59 -6.15
C MET A 20 -16.27 5.98 -7.15
N ILE A 21 -15.61 4.87 -6.80
CA ILE A 21 -14.68 4.17 -7.70
C ILE A 21 -15.42 3.70 -8.95
N THR A 22 -16.60 3.09 -8.82
CA THR A 22 -17.42 2.64 -9.95
C THR A 22 -17.73 3.80 -10.92
N GLU A 23 -18.13 4.95 -10.39
CA GLU A 23 -18.40 6.14 -11.23
C GLU A 23 -17.15 6.70 -11.91
N TYR A 24 -16.00 6.61 -11.24
CA TYR A 24 -14.73 7.06 -11.83
C TYR A 24 -14.23 6.11 -12.92
N ILE A 25 -14.30 4.82 -12.69
CA ILE A 25 -13.87 3.81 -13.68
C ILE A 25 -14.68 3.96 -14.98
N LYS A 26 -15.97 4.32 -14.93
CA LYS A 26 -16.78 4.57 -16.13
C LYS A 26 -16.22 5.70 -17.01
N LYS A 27 -15.55 6.70 -16.43
CA LYS A 27 -15.09 7.92 -17.09
C LYS A 27 -13.67 7.84 -17.68
N VAL A 28 -12.96 6.73 -17.43
CA VAL A 28 -11.55 6.55 -17.80
C VAL A 28 -11.35 5.45 -18.83
N ASP A 29 -10.23 5.51 -19.52
CA ASP A 29 -9.84 4.55 -20.54
C ASP A 29 -8.87 3.49 -19.98
N VAL A 30 -8.06 3.85 -18.97
CA VAL A 30 -7.04 3.01 -18.35
C VAL A 30 -7.16 3.14 -16.83
N VAL A 31 -7.00 2.03 -16.13
CA VAL A 31 -6.97 1.98 -14.66
C VAL A 31 -5.56 1.61 -14.19
N ILE A 32 -5.04 2.40 -13.28
CA ILE A 32 -3.79 2.14 -12.57
C ILE A 32 -4.13 1.84 -11.12
N GLU A 33 -3.71 0.71 -10.63
CA GLU A 33 -3.78 0.34 -9.21
C GLU A 33 -2.39 0.48 -8.59
N LEU A 34 -2.27 1.35 -7.60
CA LEU A 34 -1.02 1.63 -6.90
C LEU A 34 -0.98 0.84 -5.60
N LEU A 35 -0.06 -0.10 -5.51
CA LEU A 35 0.19 -0.96 -4.36
C LEU A 35 1.47 -0.54 -3.64
N ASP A 36 1.57 -0.80 -2.34
CA ASP A 36 2.81 -0.66 -1.58
C ASP A 36 3.64 -1.95 -1.74
N ALA A 37 4.83 -1.84 -2.29
CA ALA A 37 5.70 -2.99 -2.57
C ALA A 37 6.12 -3.77 -1.30
N ARG A 38 5.96 -3.18 -0.10
CA ARG A 38 6.17 -3.87 1.18
C ARG A 38 5.03 -4.81 1.55
N ILE A 39 3.84 -4.57 0.99
CA ILE A 39 2.59 -5.29 1.28
C ILE A 39 1.72 -5.40 0.01
N PRO A 40 2.20 -6.05 -1.07
CA PRO A 40 1.50 -6.02 -2.36
C PRO A 40 0.09 -6.59 -2.32
N ARG A 41 -0.12 -7.72 -1.64
CA ARG A 41 -1.43 -8.35 -1.47
C ARG A 41 -2.30 -7.53 -0.52
N SER A 42 -1.78 -7.21 0.67
CA SER A 42 -2.52 -6.46 1.69
C SER A 42 -2.89 -5.05 1.27
N SER A 43 -2.22 -4.47 0.28
CA SER A 43 -2.56 -3.16 -0.30
C SER A 43 -3.44 -3.23 -1.55
N ALA A 44 -3.64 -4.41 -2.15
CA ALA A 44 -4.52 -4.60 -3.29
C ALA A 44 -5.99 -4.54 -2.87
N ASN A 45 -6.84 -3.94 -3.70
CA ASN A 45 -8.27 -3.88 -3.44
C ASN A 45 -9.02 -4.88 -4.33
N PRO A 46 -9.57 -5.96 -3.77
CA PRO A 46 -10.24 -7.02 -4.55
C PRO A 46 -11.38 -6.50 -5.42
N VAL A 47 -12.07 -5.46 -4.99
CA VAL A 47 -13.19 -4.86 -5.73
C VAL A 47 -12.73 -4.18 -7.02
N ILE A 48 -11.47 -3.72 -7.09
CA ILE A 48 -10.96 -3.04 -8.30
C ILE A 48 -10.93 -4.01 -9.48
N LEU A 49 -10.48 -5.23 -9.30
CA LEU A 49 -10.42 -6.24 -10.38
C LEU A 49 -11.79 -6.50 -11.00
N GLU A 50 -12.83 -6.57 -10.18
CA GLU A 50 -14.22 -6.76 -10.65
C GLU A 50 -14.71 -5.54 -11.44
N LEU A 51 -14.42 -4.33 -10.96
CA LEU A 51 -14.89 -3.08 -11.55
C LEU A 51 -14.17 -2.67 -12.82
N VAL A 52 -12.91 -3.07 -12.99
CA VAL A 52 -12.10 -2.73 -14.18
C VAL A 52 -12.66 -3.37 -15.44
N GLY A 53 -13.18 -4.59 -15.36
CA GLY A 53 -13.73 -5.33 -16.50
C GLY A 53 -12.70 -5.49 -17.63
N GLN A 54 -13.05 -5.05 -18.83
CA GLN A 54 -12.20 -5.17 -20.04
C GLN A 54 -11.26 -3.98 -20.26
N LYS A 55 -11.18 -3.04 -19.33
CA LYS A 55 -10.28 -1.89 -19.48
C LYS A 55 -8.83 -2.31 -19.23
N PRO A 56 -7.86 -1.69 -19.92
CA PRO A 56 -6.46 -1.86 -19.58
C PRO A 56 -6.23 -1.56 -18.09
N HIS A 57 -5.64 -2.53 -17.39
CA HIS A 57 -5.31 -2.46 -15.97
C HIS A 57 -3.81 -2.59 -15.78
N ILE A 58 -3.23 -1.67 -15.03
CA ILE A 58 -1.81 -1.65 -14.68
C ILE A 58 -1.69 -1.66 -13.16
N VAL A 59 -0.98 -2.63 -12.63
CA VAL A 59 -0.55 -2.66 -11.23
C VAL A 59 0.81 -1.99 -11.10
N LEU A 60 0.94 -1.04 -10.18
CA LEU A 60 2.21 -0.42 -9.84
C LEU A 60 2.62 -0.83 -8.42
N LEU A 61 3.73 -1.55 -8.29
CA LEU A 61 4.39 -1.78 -7.02
C LEU A 61 5.23 -0.56 -6.69
N ASN A 62 4.72 0.31 -5.83
CA ASN A 62 5.38 1.57 -5.43
C ASN A 62 6.19 1.39 -4.14
N LYS A 63 7.10 2.33 -3.89
CA LYS A 63 8.01 2.34 -2.73
C LYS A 63 8.97 1.14 -2.74
N VAL A 64 9.44 0.76 -3.94
CA VAL A 64 10.41 -0.35 -4.08
C VAL A 64 11.75 -0.06 -3.39
N ASP A 65 12.02 1.21 -3.09
CA ASP A 65 13.15 1.67 -2.28
C ASP A 65 13.04 1.22 -0.80
N LEU A 66 11.84 0.87 -0.33
CA LEU A 66 11.55 0.43 1.04
C LEU A 66 11.27 -1.08 1.14
N ALA A 67 11.13 -1.80 0.02
CA ALA A 67 10.73 -3.19 -0.06
C ALA A 67 11.92 -4.12 -0.39
N ASP A 68 11.81 -5.39 -0.04
CA ASP A 68 12.78 -6.40 -0.44
C ASP A 68 12.81 -6.54 -1.97
N PRO A 69 13.99 -6.41 -2.62
CA PRO A 69 14.10 -6.53 -4.07
C PRO A 69 13.74 -7.92 -4.60
N LYS A 70 14.03 -8.99 -3.85
CA LYS A 70 13.69 -10.37 -4.23
C LYS A 70 12.18 -10.57 -4.19
N ALA A 71 11.54 -10.21 -3.08
CA ALA A 71 10.09 -10.26 -2.94
C ALA A 71 9.39 -9.38 -4.00
N THR A 72 9.92 -8.18 -4.30
CA THR A 72 9.38 -7.32 -5.35
C THR A 72 9.40 -8.00 -6.71
N LYS A 73 10.47 -8.76 -7.02
CA LYS A 73 10.56 -9.54 -8.27
C LYS A 73 9.53 -10.68 -8.28
N GLU A 74 9.43 -11.44 -7.19
CA GLU A 74 8.46 -12.55 -7.05
C GLU A 74 7.02 -12.06 -7.23
N TRP A 75 6.64 -10.95 -6.60
CA TRP A 75 5.34 -10.31 -6.77
C TRP A 75 5.10 -9.81 -8.18
N THR A 76 6.12 -9.27 -8.85
CA THR A 76 6.04 -8.87 -10.26
C THR A 76 5.73 -10.07 -11.15
N GLU A 77 6.41 -11.19 -10.92
CA GLU A 77 6.17 -12.44 -11.65
C GLU A 77 4.78 -13.02 -11.35
N PHE A 78 4.34 -12.99 -10.11
CA PHE A 78 3.03 -13.46 -9.68
C PHE A 78 1.89 -12.75 -10.43
N PHE A 79 1.87 -11.42 -10.42
CA PHE A 79 0.86 -10.65 -11.14
C PHE A 79 0.96 -10.82 -12.65
N THR A 80 2.18 -10.93 -13.19
CA THR A 80 2.39 -11.15 -14.63
C THR A 80 1.83 -12.49 -15.09
N LYS A 81 1.98 -13.56 -14.30
CA LYS A 81 1.39 -14.88 -14.57
C LYS A 81 -0.14 -14.85 -14.62
N GLN A 82 -0.76 -13.90 -13.90
CA GLN A 82 -2.21 -13.67 -13.94
C GLN A 82 -2.64 -12.80 -15.16
N GLY A 83 -1.73 -12.46 -16.08
CA GLY A 83 -2.01 -11.61 -17.23
C GLY A 83 -2.10 -10.12 -16.93
N ILE A 84 -1.73 -9.69 -15.71
CA ILE A 84 -1.78 -8.29 -15.28
C ILE A 84 -0.49 -7.59 -15.72
N THR A 85 -0.62 -6.41 -16.30
CA THR A 85 0.55 -5.55 -16.60
C THR A 85 1.05 -4.93 -15.29
N VAL A 86 2.28 -5.24 -14.91
CA VAL A 86 2.87 -4.80 -13.64
C VAL A 86 4.15 -4.01 -13.86
N LEU A 87 4.37 -2.97 -13.07
CA LEU A 87 5.60 -2.18 -13.03
C LEU A 87 6.02 -1.93 -11.58
N ALA A 88 7.31 -2.11 -11.31
CA ALA A 88 7.94 -1.73 -10.05
C ALA A 88 8.48 -0.28 -10.17
N ILE A 89 8.07 0.60 -9.26
CA ILE A 89 8.37 2.04 -9.32
C ILE A 89 8.79 2.60 -7.95
N ASP A 90 9.50 3.72 -8.01
CA ASP A 90 9.69 4.61 -6.87
C ASP A 90 9.18 6.01 -7.25
N SER A 91 7.99 6.33 -6.78
CA SER A 91 7.34 7.62 -7.06
C SER A 91 8.11 8.81 -6.52
N LYS A 92 8.92 8.63 -5.47
CA LYS A 92 9.69 9.69 -4.82
C LYS A 92 10.89 10.12 -5.68
N SER A 93 11.65 9.16 -6.21
CA SER A 93 12.76 9.43 -7.11
C SER A 93 12.35 9.60 -8.57
N GLY A 94 11.13 9.20 -8.94
CA GLY A 94 10.65 9.17 -10.32
C GLY A 94 11.13 7.96 -11.13
N LYS A 95 11.79 6.99 -10.48
CA LYS A 95 12.20 5.73 -11.12
C LYS A 95 10.97 4.96 -11.60
N GLY A 96 10.92 4.68 -12.89
CA GLY A 96 9.80 3.96 -13.53
C GLY A 96 8.77 4.87 -14.22
N ASN A 97 8.76 6.19 -13.98
CA ASN A 97 7.78 7.12 -14.57
C ASN A 97 7.74 7.06 -16.09
N LYS A 98 8.89 7.07 -16.77
CA LYS A 98 8.96 6.97 -18.25
C LYS A 98 8.37 5.66 -18.75
N LYS A 99 8.66 4.55 -18.04
CA LYS A 99 8.12 3.23 -18.38
C LYS A 99 6.61 3.17 -18.16
N LEU A 100 6.09 3.82 -17.13
CA LEU A 100 4.65 3.92 -16.90
C LEU A 100 3.96 4.66 -18.06
N VAL A 101 4.44 5.85 -18.43
CA VAL A 101 3.85 6.63 -19.53
C VAL A 101 3.83 5.83 -20.84
N SER A 102 4.97 5.24 -21.24
CA SER A 102 5.05 4.41 -22.45
C SER A 102 4.17 3.16 -22.39
N THR A 103 3.96 2.58 -21.20
CA THR A 103 3.06 1.44 -20.99
C THR A 103 1.60 1.85 -21.17
N VAL A 104 1.18 3.00 -20.61
CA VAL A 104 -0.17 3.55 -20.82
C VAL A 104 -0.40 3.81 -22.31
N GLU A 105 0.54 4.45 -23.01
CA GLU A 105 0.43 4.71 -24.46
C GLU A 105 0.29 3.41 -25.25
N ARG A 106 1.12 2.41 -24.98
CA ARG A 106 1.06 1.09 -25.64
C ARG A 106 -0.28 0.40 -25.42
N LEU A 107 -0.78 0.35 -24.18
CA LEU A 107 -2.06 -0.30 -23.85
C LEU A 107 -3.27 0.46 -24.37
N SER A 108 -3.13 1.76 -24.59
CA SER A 108 -4.20 2.62 -25.12
C SER A 108 -4.30 2.59 -26.64
N LYS A 109 -3.28 2.06 -27.35
CA LYS A 109 -3.26 2.05 -28.82
C LYS A 109 -4.51 1.43 -29.42
N PRO A 110 -5.01 0.25 -29.02
CA PRO A 110 -6.24 -0.32 -29.56
C PRO A 110 -7.50 0.54 -29.33
N ILE A 111 -7.50 1.36 -28.28
CA ILE A 111 -8.59 2.29 -27.97
C ILE A 111 -8.55 3.46 -28.96
N ILE A 112 -7.36 4.02 -29.18
CA ILE A 112 -7.13 5.14 -30.10
C ILE A 112 -7.46 4.71 -31.53
N ASP A 113 -7.00 3.53 -31.95
CA ASP A 113 -7.26 2.99 -33.31
C ASP A 113 -8.78 2.85 -33.56
N ARG A 114 -9.54 2.40 -32.56
CA ARG A 114 -11.03 2.35 -32.64
C ARG A 114 -11.67 3.73 -32.75
N TRP A 115 -11.12 4.77 -32.10
CA TRP A 115 -11.63 6.14 -32.24
C TRP A 115 -11.37 6.67 -33.66
N VAL A 116 -10.15 6.46 -34.16
CA VAL A 116 -9.78 6.87 -35.53
C VAL A 116 -10.68 6.19 -36.56
N ALA A 117 -10.90 4.88 -36.43
CA ALA A 117 -11.77 4.11 -37.34
C ALA A 117 -13.23 4.62 -37.32
N LYS A 118 -13.68 5.21 -36.20
CA LYS A 118 -15.02 5.81 -36.06
C LYS A 118 -15.08 7.29 -36.42
N GLY A 119 -14.00 7.89 -36.94
CA GLY A 119 -13.91 9.31 -37.26
C GLY A 119 -13.93 10.23 -36.03
N ILE A 120 -13.71 9.68 -34.83
CA ILE A 120 -13.66 10.45 -33.59
C ILE A 120 -12.29 11.13 -33.51
N ARG A 121 -12.28 12.44 -33.24
CA ARG A 121 -11.03 13.19 -33.01
C ARG A 121 -10.29 12.60 -31.81
N SER A 122 -8.99 12.37 -31.98
CA SER A 122 -8.13 11.91 -30.88
C SER A 122 -8.18 12.90 -29.71
N ARG A 123 -8.44 12.38 -28.52
CA ARG A 123 -8.36 13.09 -27.25
C ARG A 123 -7.28 12.46 -26.36
N SER A 124 -6.90 13.16 -25.31
CA SER A 124 -6.02 12.58 -24.30
C SER A 124 -6.63 11.30 -23.69
N ILE A 125 -5.79 10.31 -23.42
CA ILE A 125 -6.18 9.10 -22.70
C ILE A 125 -6.47 9.47 -21.25
N ARG A 126 -7.65 9.15 -20.80
CA ARG A 126 -8.08 9.35 -19.42
C ARG A 126 -7.68 8.16 -18.56
N THR A 127 -6.90 8.42 -17.55
CA THR A 127 -6.35 7.41 -16.65
C THR A 127 -6.72 7.75 -15.22
N ILE A 128 -7.03 6.76 -14.43
CA ILE A 128 -7.26 6.90 -12.98
C ILE A 128 -6.15 6.20 -12.20
N ILE A 129 -5.76 6.78 -11.06
CA ILE A 129 -4.90 6.09 -10.08
C ILE A 129 -5.74 5.77 -8.86
N LEU A 130 -5.90 4.48 -8.59
CA LEU A 130 -6.55 3.93 -7.41
C LEU A 130 -5.50 3.38 -6.45
N GLY A 131 -5.81 3.32 -5.18
CA GLY A 131 -4.95 2.73 -4.16
C GLY A 131 -5.30 3.22 -2.76
N ILE A 132 -4.74 2.54 -1.77
CA ILE A 132 -4.94 2.83 -0.36
C ILE A 132 -4.42 4.22 0.05
N PRO A 133 -4.81 4.75 1.22
CA PRO A 133 -4.19 5.94 1.77
C PRO A 133 -2.67 5.76 1.91
N ASN A 134 -1.93 6.86 1.79
CA ASN A 134 -0.48 6.91 1.99
C ASN A 134 0.38 5.98 1.10
N VAL A 135 -0.20 5.33 0.07
CA VAL A 135 0.53 4.47 -0.88
C VAL A 135 1.42 5.28 -1.83
N GLY A 136 1.21 6.59 -1.95
CA GLY A 136 2.02 7.49 -2.77
C GLY A 136 1.35 8.03 -4.02
N LYS A 137 -0.01 8.01 -4.12
CA LYS A 137 -0.75 8.54 -5.29
C LYS A 137 -0.37 9.98 -5.63
N SER A 138 -0.49 10.89 -4.67
CA SER A 138 -0.15 12.30 -4.89
C SER A 138 1.33 12.50 -5.22
N THR A 139 2.22 11.69 -4.63
CA THR A 139 3.65 11.70 -4.95
C THR A 139 3.88 11.28 -6.39
N LEU A 140 3.23 10.22 -6.87
CA LEU A 140 3.32 9.76 -8.25
C LEU A 140 2.78 10.80 -9.23
N ILE A 141 1.59 11.37 -8.95
CA ILE A 141 0.99 12.41 -9.78
C ILE A 141 1.91 13.62 -9.89
N ASN A 142 2.45 14.10 -8.76
CA ASN A 142 3.37 15.23 -8.75
C ASN A 142 4.68 14.92 -9.49
N SER A 143 5.22 13.70 -9.33
CA SER A 143 6.42 13.25 -10.02
C SER A 143 6.22 13.14 -11.53
N LEU A 144 5.07 12.65 -11.98
CA LEU A 144 4.68 12.62 -13.40
C LEU A 144 4.43 14.01 -13.96
N ALA A 145 3.73 14.87 -13.22
CA ALA A 145 3.46 16.25 -13.60
C ALA A 145 4.73 17.09 -13.62
N GLY A 146 5.61 16.96 -12.63
CA GLY A 146 6.89 17.69 -12.55
C GLY A 146 7.88 17.34 -13.65
N SER A 147 7.84 16.11 -14.16
CA SER A 147 8.63 15.68 -15.32
C SER A 147 8.03 16.14 -16.67
N ALA A 148 6.79 16.65 -16.68
CA ALA A 148 6.04 17.01 -17.89
C ALA A 148 5.40 18.42 -17.85
N ALA A 149 5.44 19.12 -16.72
CA ALA A 149 4.62 20.30 -16.49
C ALA A 149 5.32 21.64 -16.78
N THR A 150 4.77 22.35 -17.71
CA THR A 150 4.56 23.80 -17.59
C THR A 150 3.64 24.10 -16.40
N ARG A 151 4.17 24.79 -15.43
CA ARG A 151 3.71 25.61 -14.29
C ARG A 151 2.23 25.90 -14.00
N THR A 152 1.26 25.06 -14.32
CA THR A 152 -0.18 25.35 -14.09
C THR A 152 -0.90 24.31 -13.20
N ALA A 153 -0.21 23.34 -12.61
CA ALA A 153 -0.86 22.42 -11.69
C ALA A 153 -0.80 22.95 -10.25
N ASN A 154 -1.93 23.27 -9.66
CA ASN A 154 -2.06 23.42 -8.22
C ASN A 154 -1.49 22.16 -7.55
N LYS A 155 -0.67 22.35 -6.50
CA LYS A 155 -0.06 21.24 -5.74
C LYS A 155 -1.15 20.24 -5.34
N ALA A 156 -1.06 19.01 -5.86
CA ALA A 156 -1.86 17.90 -5.38
C ALA A 156 -1.49 17.65 -3.91
N GLY A 157 -2.42 17.92 -3.04
CA GLY A 157 -2.29 17.74 -1.60
C GLY A 157 -3.67 17.93 -0.98
N HIS A 158 -4.21 16.90 -0.31
CA HIS A 158 -5.55 16.87 0.25
C HIS A 158 -6.67 17.17 -0.77
N THR A 159 -6.84 16.26 -1.72
CA THR A 159 -7.85 16.38 -2.78
C THR A 159 -9.27 16.31 -2.19
N ARG A 160 -9.95 17.45 -2.09
CA ARG A 160 -11.37 17.53 -1.68
C ARG A 160 -12.37 17.36 -2.84
N GLY A 161 -11.87 17.14 -4.09
CA GLY A 161 -12.72 17.00 -5.28
C GLY A 161 -11.99 16.36 -6.46
N GLN A 162 -12.72 16.06 -7.54
CA GLN A 162 -12.18 15.51 -8.78
C GLN A 162 -11.30 16.54 -9.49
N GLN A 163 -10.05 16.20 -9.76
CA GLN A 163 -9.16 17.06 -10.54
C GLN A 163 -8.46 16.24 -11.62
N TRP A 164 -8.53 16.73 -12.87
CA TRP A 164 -7.77 16.16 -13.98
C TRP A 164 -6.41 16.84 -14.08
N VAL A 165 -5.35 16.05 -14.10
CA VAL A 165 -3.96 16.51 -14.23
C VAL A 165 -3.43 16.05 -15.58
N LYS A 166 -2.99 16.98 -16.43
CA LYS A 166 -2.34 16.64 -17.71
C LYS A 166 -0.93 16.11 -17.48
N ILE A 167 -0.64 14.96 -18.09
CA ILE A 167 0.67 14.35 -18.11
C ILE A 167 1.17 14.26 -19.55
N GLY A 168 2.17 15.07 -19.87
CA GLY A 168 2.65 15.16 -21.25
C GLY A 168 1.57 15.67 -22.21
N LYS A 169 1.58 15.16 -23.44
CA LYS A 169 0.65 15.62 -24.50
C LYS A 169 -0.63 14.79 -24.59
N ASN A 170 -0.59 13.53 -24.21
CA ASN A 170 -1.58 12.51 -24.60
C ASN A 170 -2.30 11.83 -23.42
N MET A 171 -1.99 12.20 -22.17
CA MET A 171 -2.57 11.56 -20.99
C MET A 171 -3.14 12.59 -20.03
N GLU A 172 -4.30 12.28 -19.46
CA GLU A 172 -4.93 12.99 -18.36
C GLU A 172 -5.12 12.01 -17.20
N LEU A 173 -4.64 12.38 -16.01
CA LEU A 173 -4.80 11.61 -14.79
C LEU A 173 -5.92 12.20 -13.94
N LEU A 174 -6.81 11.34 -13.46
CA LEU A 174 -7.79 11.69 -12.45
C LEU A 174 -7.16 11.45 -11.07
N ASP A 175 -6.98 12.53 -10.32
CA ASP A 175 -6.57 12.44 -8.91
C ASP A 175 -7.76 12.01 -8.06
N THR A 176 -7.58 10.95 -7.28
CA THR A 176 -8.60 10.39 -6.40
C THR A 176 -8.13 10.34 -4.96
N PRO A 177 -9.03 10.51 -3.99
CA PRO A 177 -8.69 10.24 -2.60
C PRO A 177 -8.26 8.78 -2.43
N GLY A 178 -7.45 8.52 -1.40
CA GLY A 178 -7.12 7.14 -1.02
C GLY A 178 -8.36 6.41 -0.53
N VAL A 179 -8.54 5.20 -1.00
CA VAL A 179 -9.69 4.38 -0.65
C VAL A 179 -9.20 3.04 -0.12
N LEU A 180 -9.57 2.75 1.11
CA LEU A 180 -9.50 1.41 1.67
C LEU A 180 -10.81 0.69 1.33
N TRP A 181 -10.76 -0.64 1.22
CA TRP A 181 -11.95 -1.44 0.91
C TRP A 181 -12.76 -1.80 2.15
N PRO A 182 -13.99 -2.27 1.91
CA PRO A 182 -15.04 -2.40 2.92
C PRO A 182 -14.79 -3.38 4.06
N LYS A 183 -14.12 -4.45 3.83
CA LYS A 183 -13.93 -5.49 4.83
C LYS A 183 -12.45 -5.85 4.93
N LEU A 184 -11.83 -5.46 6.02
CA LEU A 184 -10.53 -5.96 6.45
C LEU A 184 -10.76 -7.20 7.33
N GLU A 185 -11.37 -8.24 6.75
CA GLU A 185 -11.61 -9.51 7.45
C GLU A 185 -10.28 -10.20 7.76
N ASP A 186 -9.30 -10.05 6.88
CA ASP A 186 -7.94 -10.52 7.15
C ASP A 186 -7.21 -9.60 8.15
N GLN A 187 -7.14 -10.03 9.39
CA GLN A 187 -6.51 -9.27 10.48
C GLN A 187 -4.98 -9.13 10.28
N ARG A 188 -4.32 -10.03 9.53
CA ARG A 188 -2.92 -9.87 9.14
C ARG A 188 -2.75 -8.75 8.13
N ALA A 189 -3.62 -8.67 7.13
CA ALA A 189 -3.63 -7.57 6.18
C ALA A 189 -3.89 -6.23 6.89
N ALA A 190 -4.84 -6.19 7.85
CA ALA A 190 -5.11 -5.01 8.66
C ALA A 190 -3.88 -4.53 9.45
N ALA A 191 -3.17 -5.45 10.10
CA ALA A 191 -1.94 -5.13 10.82
C ALA A 191 -0.82 -4.64 9.89
N ARG A 192 -0.66 -5.25 8.70
CA ARG A 192 0.33 -4.83 7.69
C ARG A 192 0.04 -3.43 7.14
N LEU A 193 -1.24 -3.10 6.94
CA LEU A 193 -1.67 -1.74 6.57
C LEU A 193 -1.33 -0.73 7.68
N ALA A 194 -1.52 -1.10 8.94
CA ALA A 194 -1.12 -0.28 10.08
C ALA A 194 0.41 -0.13 10.16
N MET A 195 1.17 -1.21 10.02
CA MET A 195 2.64 -1.19 10.02
C MET A 195 3.20 -0.25 8.98
N THR A 196 2.63 -0.21 7.78
CA THR A 196 3.10 0.65 6.67
C THR A 196 2.58 2.08 6.72
N GLY A 197 1.67 2.40 7.66
CA GLY A 197 1.08 3.73 7.84
C GLY A 197 -0.03 4.04 6.83
N ALA A 198 -0.66 3.01 6.24
CA ALA A 198 -1.86 3.17 5.42
C ALA A 198 -3.11 3.48 6.26
N ILE A 199 -3.08 3.09 7.53
CA ILE A 199 -4.09 3.34 8.55
C ILE A 199 -3.50 4.27 9.60
N SER A 200 -4.31 5.19 10.13
CA SER A 200 -3.90 6.16 11.15
C SER A 200 -3.59 5.46 12.49
N ASP A 201 -2.60 5.98 13.22
CA ASP A 201 -2.06 5.36 14.44
C ASP A 201 -3.07 5.38 15.63
N ASP A 202 -4.19 6.08 15.51
CA ASP A 202 -5.25 6.21 16.53
C ASP A 202 -6.40 5.19 16.35
N VAL A 203 -6.40 4.38 15.30
CA VAL A 203 -7.51 3.45 14.99
C VAL A 203 -7.12 1.97 15.07
N TYR A 204 -5.92 1.64 15.58
CA TYR A 204 -5.49 0.27 15.76
C TYR A 204 -4.77 0.05 17.11
N ASP A 205 -4.75 -1.22 17.55
CA ASP A 205 -3.97 -1.63 18.71
C ASP A 205 -2.47 -1.76 18.34
N LEU A 206 -1.67 -0.82 18.87
CA LEU A 206 -0.23 -0.79 18.64
C LEU A 206 0.48 -2.05 19.18
N GLU A 207 0.03 -2.60 20.31
CA GLU A 207 0.61 -3.80 20.89
C GLU A 207 0.47 -4.98 19.94
N HIS A 208 -0.74 -5.20 19.43
CA HIS A 208 -1.02 -6.28 18.50
C HIS A 208 -0.23 -6.14 17.19
N VAL A 209 -0.18 -4.93 16.63
CA VAL A 209 0.58 -4.63 15.40
C VAL A 209 2.07 -4.91 15.59
N ILE A 210 2.67 -4.52 16.71
CA ILE A 210 4.09 -4.75 16.97
C ILE A 210 4.39 -6.21 17.28
N LYS A 211 3.50 -6.93 17.99
CA LYS A 211 3.65 -8.38 18.18
C LYS A 211 3.69 -9.11 16.84
N GLN A 212 2.80 -8.78 15.91
CA GLN A 212 2.83 -9.36 14.56
C GLN A 212 4.10 -9.00 13.79
N LEU A 213 4.56 -7.75 13.86
CA LEU A 213 5.81 -7.34 13.20
C LEU A 213 7.02 -8.11 13.76
N LEU A 214 7.16 -8.18 15.08
CA LEU A 214 8.26 -8.87 15.73
C LEU A 214 8.22 -10.39 15.44
N ASN A 215 7.05 -11.02 15.46
CA ASN A 215 6.89 -12.42 15.06
C ASN A 215 7.34 -12.64 13.61
N HIS A 216 6.92 -11.76 12.68
CA HIS A 216 7.36 -11.84 11.29
C HIS A 216 8.88 -11.74 11.16
N LEU A 217 9.51 -10.78 11.87
CA LEU A 217 10.96 -10.59 11.85
C LEU A 217 11.70 -11.76 12.48
N LEU A 218 11.22 -12.26 13.60
CA LEU A 218 11.82 -13.41 14.31
C LEU A 218 11.81 -14.66 13.44
N THR A 219 10.73 -14.89 12.71
CA THR A 219 10.58 -16.08 11.85
C THR A 219 11.38 -15.97 10.54
N ASN A 220 11.33 -14.79 9.88
CA ASN A 220 11.85 -14.67 8.51
C ASN A 220 13.24 -14.03 8.44
N THR A 221 13.56 -13.11 9.35
CA THR A 221 14.79 -12.30 9.30
C THR A 221 15.35 -11.98 10.69
N PRO A 222 15.59 -12.98 11.57
CA PRO A 222 16.00 -12.76 12.97
C PRO A 222 17.29 -11.93 13.09
N ASN A 223 18.22 -12.09 12.16
CA ASN A 223 19.49 -11.37 12.16
C ASN A 223 19.32 -9.86 12.14
N ILE A 224 18.25 -9.33 11.53
CA ILE A 224 17.97 -7.89 11.47
C ILE A 224 17.76 -7.32 12.89
N LEU A 225 17.06 -8.07 13.76
CA LEU A 225 16.85 -7.70 15.16
C LEU A 225 18.18 -7.66 15.93
N VAL A 226 18.99 -8.70 15.75
CA VAL A 226 20.36 -8.77 16.34
C VAL A 226 21.21 -7.60 15.89
N GLU A 227 21.30 -7.35 14.60
CA GLU A 227 22.14 -6.27 14.03
C GLU A 227 21.68 -4.87 14.45
N ARG A 228 20.35 -4.62 14.38
CA ARG A 228 19.79 -3.30 14.66
C ARG A 228 19.79 -2.95 16.13
N TYR A 229 19.42 -3.91 16.98
CA TYR A 229 19.22 -3.67 18.43
C TYR A 229 20.33 -4.25 19.30
N LYS A 230 21.31 -4.97 18.69
CA LYS A 230 22.41 -5.63 19.40
C LYS A 230 21.90 -6.66 20.42
N LEU A 231 20.82 -7.35 20.06
CA LEU A 231 20.25 -8.39 20.91
C LEU A 231 21.20 -9.59 21.00
N LYS A 232 21.19 -10.25 22.15
CA LYS A 232 21.87 -11.52 22.35
C LYS A 232 20.92 -12.66 22.05
N GLU A 233 21.46 -13.88 21.90
CA GLU A 233 20.67 -15.08 21.58
C GLU A 233 19.60 -15.35 22.65
N GLU A 234 19.96 -15.22 23.93
CA GLU A 234 19.03 -15.41 25.05
C GLU A 234 17.88 -14.39 25.09
N GLU A 235 18.05 -13.22 24.45
CA GLU A 235 17.04 -12.16 24.35
C GLU A 235 16.09 -12.36 23.16
N MET A 236 16.31 -13.38 22.34
CA MET A 236 15.51 -13.72 21.15
C MET A 236 14.50 -14.84 21.40
N ALA A 237 14.26 -15.21 22.65
CA ALA A 237 13.43 -16.38 23.03
C ALA A 237 11.96 -16.20 22.62
N ASP A 238 11.42 -15.00 22.79
CA ASP A 238 10.03 -14.63 22.48
C ASP A 238 9.88 -13.12 22.24
N VAL A 239 8.71 -12.74 21.74
CA VAL A 239 8.41 -11.33 21.36
C VAL A 239 8.43 -10.39 22.57
N ASP A 240 7.96 -10.82 23.73
CA ASP A 240 7.89 -9.96 24.92
C ASP A 240 9.30 -9.71 25.46
N THR A 241 10.16 -10.72 25.47
CA THR A 241 11.58 -10.60 25.83
C THR A 241 12.33 -9.70 24.87
N ILE A 242 12.09 -9.83 23.55
CA ILE A 242 12.65 -8.95 22.52
C ILE A 242 12.23 -7.50 22.76
N LEU A 243 10.94 -7.26 22.98
CA LEU A 243 10.38 -5.92 23.19
C LEU A 243 10.98 -5.23 24.42
N GLU A 244 11.07 -5.97 25.53
CA GLU A 244 11.67 -5.46 26.77
C GLU A 244 13.15 -5.14 26.59
N SER A 245 13.92 -6.03 25.95
CA SER A 245 15.34 -5.84 25.69
C SER A 245 15.60 -4.64 24.79
N ILE A 246 14.79 -4.46 23.74
CA ILE A 246 14.85 -3.27 22.87
C ILE A 246 14.55 -2.02 23.68
N GLY A 247 13.49 -2.04 24.51
CA GLY A 247 13.10 -0.92 25.36
C GLY A 247 14.22 -0.46 26.29
N ARG A 248 14.89 -1.39 26.97
CA ARG A 248 16.05 -1.12 27.82
C ARG A 248 17.21 -0.49 27.04
N ARG A 249 17.57 -1.07 25.91
CA ARG A 249 18.69 -0.61 25.06
C ARG A 249 18.44 0.76 24.42
N ARG A 250 17.18 1.10 24.17
CA ARG A 250 16.75 2.40 23.61
C ARG A 250 16.47 3.45 24.66
N GLY A 251 16.66 3.14 25.93
CA GLY A 251 16.38 4.07 27.03
C GLY A 251 14.90 4.40 27.18
N CYS A 252 14.02 3.46 26.84
CA CYS A 252 12.57 3.57 27.07
C CYS A 252 12.28 3.19 28.52
N LEU A 253 12.65 4.06 29.47
CA LEU A 253 12.49 3.80 30.88
C LEU A 253 11.58 4.86 31.49
N VAL A 254 10.73 4.42 32.43
CA VAL A 254 9.98 5.27 33.34
C VAL A 254 10.61 5.27 34.74
N SER A 255 10.05 6.04 35.67
CA SER A 255 10.53 6.09 37.05
C SER A 255 10.61 4.66 37.64
N GLY A 256 11.69 4.39 38.40
CA GLY A 256 11.95 3.05 38.95
C GLY A 256 12.64 2.06 38.00
N GLY A 257 13.07 2.50 36.80
CA GLY A 257 13.81 1.64 35.85
C GLY A 257 12.96 0.60 35.11
N VAL A 258 11.63 0.76 35.16
CA VAL A 258 10.68 -0.09 34.42
C VAL A 258 10.67 0.33 32.96
N VAL A 259 10.57 -0.65 32.03
CA VAL A 259 10.51 -0.37 30.59
C VAL A 259 9.16 0.20 30.19
N ASP A 260 9.19 1.34 29.50
CA ASP A 260 8.04 1.92 28.80
C ASP A 260 7.84 1.15 27.47
N LEU A 261 6.99 0.13 27.52
CA LEU A 261 6.74 -0.74 26.38
C LEU A 261 6.08 0.00 25.21
N ASP A 262 5.21 1.00 25.48
CA ASP A 262 4.56 1.77 24.44
C ASP A 262 5.56 2.63 23.67
N LYS A 263 6.49 3.24 24.38
CA LYS A 263 7.59 3.97 23.74
C LYS A 263 8.50 3.05 22.93
N ALA A 264 8.78 1.84 23.43
CA ALA A 264 9.55 0.84 22.71
C ALA A 264 8.82 0.39 21.43
N ARG A 265 7.51 0.10 21.50
CA ARG A 265 6.66 -0.24 20.36
C ARG A 265 6.70 0.83 19.27
N ARG A 266 6.57 2.11 19.64
CA ARG A 266 6.64 3.23 18.69
C ARG A 266 8.01 3.35 18.01
N ILE A 267 9.10 3.12 18.73
CA ILE A 267 10.45 3.11 18.15
C ILE A 267 10.60 1.99 17.13
N ILE A 268 10.14 0.79 17.43
CA ILE A 268 10.22 -0.35 16.50
C ILE A 268 9.42 -0.06 15.23
N LEU A 269 8.19 0.44 15.37
CA LEU A 269 7.36 0.81 14.23
C LEU A 269 8.02 1.88 13.35
N GLN A 270 8.60 2.91 13.96
CA GLN A 270 9.33 3.96 13.25
C GLN A 270 10.60 3.44 12.58
N ASP A 271 11.32 2.52 13.22
CA ASP A 271 12.51 1.90 12.64
C ASP A 271 12.15 1.06 11.40
N TYR A 272 11.02 0.33 11.42
CA TYR A 272 10.46 -0.34 10.25
C TYR A 272 10.07 0.65 9.13
N ARG A 273 9.24 1.64 9.45
CA ARG A 273 8.75 2.64 8.48
C ARG A 273 9.88 3.43 7.82
N ASN A 274 10.98 3.67 8.54
CA ASN A 274 12.16 4.41 8.09
C ASN A 274 13.28 3.51 7.55
N THR A 275 13.02 2.25 7.26
CA THR A 275 13.99 1.26 6.73
C THR A 275 15.25 1.06 7.57
N LYS A 276 15.21 1.42 8.85
CA LYS A 276 16.33 1.16 9.77
C LYS A 276 16.49 -0.33 10.12
N LEU A 277 15.47 -1.12 9.81
CA LEU A 277 15.46 -2.59 9.85
C LEU A 277 15.79 -3.19 8.47
N GLY A 278 16.29 -2.39 7.51
CA GLY A 278 16.47 -2.82 6.13
C GLY A 278 15.19 -2.73 5.29
N THR A 279 15.29 -3.21 4.05
CA THR A 279 14.15 -3.30 3.13
C THR A 279 13.41 -4.61 3.37
N ILE A 280 12.14 -4.52 3.82
CA ILE A 280 11.34 -5.68 4.24
C ILE A 280 10.00 -5.66 3.53
N THR A 281 9.64 -6.79 2.94
CA THR A 281 8.29 -7.07 2.41
C THR A 281 7.61 -8.06 3.34
N LEU A 282 6.42 -7.69 3.85
CA LEU A 282 5.68 -8.48 4.83
C LEU A 282 4.79 -9.55 4.18
N ASP A 283 4.28 -9.27 2.98
CA ASP A 283 3.46 -10.23 2.24
C ASP A 283 4.33 -11.25 1.52
N GLN A 284 3.94 -12.52 1.55
CA GLN A 284 4.55 -13.60 0.79
C GLN A 284 3.60 -14.06 -0.32
N VAL A 285 4.14 -14.44 -1.48
CA VAL A 285 3.34 -14.79 -2.67
C VAL A 285 2.49 -16.05 -2.44
N ASP A 286 3.03 -17.02 -1.71
CA ASP A 286 2.44 -18.31 -1.38
C ASP A 286 1.63 -18.32 -0.07
N GLU A 287 1.53 -17.19 0.62
CA GLU A 287 0.76 -17.06 1.84
C GLU A 287 -0.74 -17.09 1.53
N GLU A 288 -1.48 -18.01 2.16
CA GLU A 288 -2.93 -18.05 2.08
C GLU A 288 -3.56 -16.87 2.83
N PRO A 289 -4.68 -16.30 2.33
CA PRO A 289 -5.45 -15.32 3.09
C PRO A 289 -5.86 -15.89 4.45
N TYR A 290 -5.67 -15.12 5.50
CA TYR A 290 -6.10 -15.52 6.84
C TYR A 290 -7.54 -15.05 7.07
N TYR A 291 -8.45 -16.00 7.12
CA TYR A 291 -9.78 -15.81 7.65
C TYR A 291 -9.80 -16.43 9.05
N PRO A 292 -10.15 -15.69 10.13
CA PRO A 292 -10.37 -16.33 11.43
C PRO A 292 -11.40 -17.46 11.23
N GLU A 293 -11.13 -18.65 11.78
CA GLU A 293 -12.05 -19.79 11.68
C GLU A 293 -13.42 -19.36 12.20
N ASP A 294 -14.48 -19.75 11.47
CA ASP A 294 -15.87 -19.47 11.77
C ASP A 294 -16.22 -20.01 13.17
N GLY A 295 -16.15 -19.17 14.19
CA GLY A 295 -16.44 -19.47 15.58
C GLY A 295 -17.03 -18.31 16.36
N GLU A 296 -17.12 -17.12 15.75
CA GLU A 296 -17.77 -15.97 16.38
C GLU A 296 -18.81 -15.35 15.43
N GLU A 297 -20.06 -15.78 15.59
CA GLU A 297 -21.24 -15.08 15.06
C GLU A 297 -21.17 -13.61 15.52
N ILE A 298 -20.99 -12.70 14.56
CA ILE A 298 -21.23 -11.28 14.80
C ILE A 298 -22.73 -11.13 14.97
N HIS A 299 -23.19 -11.14 16.20
CA HIS A 299 -24.55 -10.71 16.53
C HIS A 299 -24.69 -9.24 16.12
N ASN A 300 -25.39 -9.03 14.99
CA ASN A 300 -25.96 -7.76 14.60
C ASN A 300 -27.00 -7.36 15.67
N GLY A 301 -26.70 -6.37 16.49
CA GLY A 301 -27.60 -5.60 17.31
C GLY A 301 -27.70 -4.17 16.78
#